data_a5936b69469ec2c02aaca3da7e9c798d
#
_entry.id   a5936b69469ec2c02aaca3da7e9c798d
#
_cell.length_a   1.000
_cell.length_b   1.000
_cell.length_c   1.000
_cell.angle_alpha   90.00
_cell.angle_beta   90.00
_cell.angle_gamma   90.00
#
_symmetry.space_group_name_H-M   'P 1'
#
loop_
_entity.id
_entity.type
_entity.pdbx_description
1 polymer ?
#
loop_
_entity_poly.entity_id
_entity_poly.type
_entity_poly.pdbx_seq_one_letter_code
_entity_poly.pdbx_strand_id
1 'polypeptide(L)'
;MRLFAVFAAGIVSAAIAFPSAAADSLLIPADKIYTSPDSPPRLNGAVLVRGGRIASVADERSRIAIPEGTQTSECRGVVVAGFQNSHVHLMGAAFDGAAARPATEVEQAVESMLTRYGFTTVFDTGSDLANTLAIRARIDKGELRGPRILTAGWPLYPTDGIPFYLRDLPRHVLDQLQQPANPAEARADVRKNLDAGADGTKLFVHTSPDGKSPRFMSLEIARAAVKETHARGKLVLAHPTSVEGIRGALATGVDVIVHTTLGERVPWDAALTREMVARKMSVVPTFQLWPYELAKQNVPQEVIDRLVGATLQQLKAFKAAGGQILFGTDVGYMSEFDPTAEYVFMAKAGLSPMEILASLTTAPAERWKESARRGRVESGMDADLVVLAADPSEDVKSFANVRCVFRAGKLVYASKEPQ
;
A
#
# COMPACT_ATOMS: atom_id res chain seq x y z
N MET A 1 -59.94 -5.81 60.88
CA MET A 1 -60.11 -5.77 59.39
C MET A 1 -58.89 -5.13 58.79
N ARG A 2 -57.99 -5.91 58.24
CA ARG A 2 -56.77 -5.42 57.56
C ARG A 2 -56.97 -5.62 56.04
N LEU A 3 -57.00 -4.51 55.30
CA LEU A 3 -57.03 -4.54 53.80
C LEU A 3 -55.63 -4.87 53.29
N PHE A 4 -55.53 -5.89 52.46
CA PHE A 4 -54.37 -6.16 51.61
C PHE A 4 -54.54 -5.44 50.27
N ALA A 5 -53.65 -4.54 49.95
CA ALA A 5 -53.55 -3.97 48.60
C ALA A 5 -52.58 -4.83 47.76
N VAL A 6 -53.06 -5.34 46.64
CA VAL A 6 -52.26 -6.10 45.66
C VAL A 6 -51.73 -5.11 44.62
N PHE A 7 -50.44 -4.94 44.58
CA PHE A 7 -49.77 -4.22 43.48
C PHE A 7 -49.49 -5.18 42.31
N ALA A 8 -50.13 -4.93 41.19
CA ALA A 8 -49.80 -5.60 39.91
C ALA A 8 -48.63 -4.86 39.26
N ALA A 9 -47.47 -5.52 39.18
CA ALA A 9 -46.32 -5.03 38.43
C ALA A 9 -46.45 -5.37 36.95
N GLY A 10 -46.73 -4.37 36.13
CA GLY A 10 -46.72 -4.51 34.67
C GLY A 10 -45.32 -4.62 34.15
N ILE A 11 -44.95 -5.77 33.54
CA ILE A 11 -43.70 -5.99 32.83
C ILE A 11 -43.81 -5.31 31.46
N VAL A 12 -43.14 -4.18 31.28
CA VAL A 12 -42.96 -3.56 29.95
C VAL A 12 -41.84 -4.27 29.28
N SER A 13 -42.13 -5.17 28.31
CA SER A 13 -41.13 -5.76 27.44
C SER A 13 -40.71 -4.73 26.40
N ALA A 14 -39.53 -4.11 26.60
CA ALA A 14 -38.88 -3.34 25.58
C ALA A 14 -38.38 -4.27 24.48
N ALA A 15 -39.01 -4.27 23.32
CA ALA A 15 -38.50 -4.94 22.13
C ALA A 15 -37.22 -4.24 21.69
N ILE A 16 -36.08 -4.87 21.92
CA ILE A 16 -34.81 -4.46 21.33
C ILE A 16 -34.91 -4.79 19.83
N ALA A 17 -35.14 -3.76 19.02
CA ALA A 17 -35.07 -3.90 17.56
C ALA A 17 -33.60 -4.13 17.19
N PHE A 18 -33.25 -5.37 16.90
CA PHE A 18 -31.97 -5.66 16.23
C PHE A 18 -32.00 -5.00 14.84
N PRO A 19 -30.95 -4.25 14.44
CA PRO A 19 -30.89 -3.69 13.10
C PRO A 19 -31.04 -4.85 12.08
N SER A 20 -31.90 -4.68 11.11
CA SER A 20 -32.15 -5.68 10.07
C SER A 20 -30.84 -6.00 9.35
N ALA A 21 -30.42 -7.25 9.35
CA ALA A 21 -29.21 -7.73 8.66
C ALA A 21 -29.24 -7.47 7.13
N ALA A 22 -30.38 -7.07 6.59
CA ALA A 22 -30.58 -6.69 5.20
C ALA A 22 -30.04 -5.28 4.87
N ALA A 23 -30.04 -4.34 5.84
CA ALA A 23 -29.61 -2.95 5.61
C ALA A 23 -28.10 -2.81 5.28
N ASP A 24 -27.28 -3.80 5.63
CA ASP A 24 -25.81 -3.80 5.42
C ASP A 24 -25.37 -4.80 4.32
N SER A 25 -26.26 -5.21 3.43
CA SER A 25 -25.93 -6.18 2.37
C SER A 25 -25.82 -5.49 1.01
N LEU A 26 -24.74 -5.78 0.28
CA LEU A 26 -24.47 -5.26 -1.06
C LEU A 26 -24.11 -6.41 -2.01
N LEU A 27 -24.77 -6.50 -3.15
CA LEU A 27 -24.42 -7.39 -4.24
C LEU A 27 -23.65 -6.62 -5.30
N ILE A 28 -22.44 -7.09 -5.63
CA ILE A 28 -21.60 -6.53 -6.69
C ILE A 28 -21.60 -7.51 -7.85
N PRO A 29 -22.32 -7.22 -8.96
CA PRO A 29 -22.30 -8.05 -10.16
C PRO A 29 -20.95 -7.93 -10.86
N ALA A 30 -20.49 -9.01 -11.49
CA ALA A 30 -19.22 -9.05 -12.19
C ALA A 30 -19.30 -9.79 -13.51
N ASP A 31 -18.61 -9.31 -14.53
CA ASP A 31 -18.39 -10.04 -15.78
C ASP A 31 -17.34 -11.12 -15.58
N LYS A 32 -16.32 -10.80 -14.77
CA LYS A 32 -15.23 -11.69 -14.41
C LYS A 32 -14.78 -11.41 -12.96
N ILE A 33 -14.41 -12.44 -12.22
CA ILE A 33 -13.90 -12.33 -10.85
C ILE A 33 -12.58 -13.10 -10.77
N TYR A 34 -11.50 -12.41 -10.49
CA TYR A 34 -10.24 -13.03 -10.07
C TYR A 34 -10.27 -13.21 -8.55
N THR A 35 -10.58 -14.40 -8.08
CA THR A 35 -10.63 -14.71 -6.65
C THR A 35 -9.22 -14.68 -6.03
N SER A 36 -8.22 -15.09 -6.80
CA SER A 36 -6.81 -15.05 -6.49
C SER A 36 -6.01 -14.97 -7.80
N PRO A 37 -4.79 -14.40 -7.82
CA PRO A 37 -3.91 -14.47 -8.98
C PRO A 37 -3.57 -15.88 -9.45
N ASP A 38 -3.61 -16.85 -8.55
CA ASP A 38 -3.25 -18.25 -8.81
C ASP A 38 -4.44 -19.13 -9.25
N SER A 39 -5.65 -18.55 -9.34
CA SER A 39 -6.86 -19.29 -9.65
C SER A 39 -7.47 -18.86 -10.97
N PRO A 40 -8.11 -19.77 -11.73
CA PRO A 40 -8.90 -19.39 -12.90
C PRO A 40 -9.99 -18.38 -12.52
N PRO A 41 -10.29 -17.40 -13.37
CA PRO A 41 -11.35 -16.44 -13.09
C PRO A 41 -12.73 -17.09 -13.15
N ARG A 42 -13.66 -16.58 -12.34
CA ARG A 42 -15.09 -16.90 -12.41
C ARG A 42 -15.76 -15.95 -13.38
N LEU A 43 -16.68 -16.46 -14.21
CA LEU A 43 -17.35 -15.68 -15.24
C LEU A 43 -18.81 -15.40 -14.86
N ASN A 44 -19.33 -14.22 -15.25
CA ASN A 44 -20.73 -13.81 -15.07
C ASN A 44 -21.24 -13.98 -13.62
N GLY A 45 -20.35 -13.73 -12.67
CA GLY A 45 -20.60 -13.96 -11.26
C GLY A 45 -21.11 -12.76 -10.49
N ALA A 46 -21.05 -12.90 -9.17
CA ALA A 46 -21.26 -11.79 -8.25
C ALA A 46 -20.54 -12.02 -6.93
N VAL A 47 -20.30 -10.92 -6.20
CA VAL A 47 -19.80 -10.92 -4.82
C VAL A 47 -20.90 -10.36 -3.93
N LEU A 48 -21.33 -11.14 -2.93
CA LEU A 48 -22.22 -10.67 -1.87
C LEU A 48 -21.38 -10.19 -0.69
N VAL A 49 -21.57 -8.94 -0.32
CA VAL A 49 -20.95 -8.31 0.84
C VAL A 49 -21.99 -8.17 1.95
N ARG A 50 -21.59 -8.40 3.20
CA ARG A 50 -22.43 -8.21 4.38
C ARG A 50 -21.56 -7.76 5.55
N GLY A 51 -21.94 -6.66 6.21
CA GLY A 51 -21.23 -6.14 7.37
C GLY A 51 -19.75 -5.84 7.08
N GLY A 52 -19.44 -5.32 5.88
CA GLY A 52 -18.08 -5.00 5.46
C GLY A 52 -17.20 -6.18 5.07
N ARG A 53 -17.76 -7.42 5.03
CA ARG A 53 -17.05 -8.64 4.64
C ARG A 53 -17.67 -9.31 3.44
N ILE A 54 -16.88 -10.06 2.71
CA ILE A 54 -17.35 -10.93 1.62
C ILE A 54 -18.12 -12.10 2.27
N ALA A 55 -19.42 -12.16 2.04
CA ALA A 55 -20.26 -13.24 2.54
C ALA A 55 -20.22 -14.45 1.60
N SER A 56 -20.25 -14.21 0.27
CA SER A 56 -20.13 -15.28 -0.73
C SER A 56 -19.65 -14.74 -2.07
N VAL A 57 -19.08 -15.64 -2.87
CA VAL A 57 -18.62 -15.39 -4.26
C VAL A 57 -19.13 -16.53 -5.11
N ALA A 58 -19.86 -16.25 -6.19
CA ALA A 58 -20.34 -17.26 -7.12
C ALA A 58 -19.92 -16.94 -8.56
N ASP A 59 -19.77 -17.98 -9.36
CA ASP A 59 -19.53 -17.98 -10.80
C ASP A 59 -20.79 -17.74 -11.62
N GLU A 60 -21.98 -17.87 -11.00
CA GLU A 60 -23.27 -17.50 -11.55
C GLU A 60 -24.06 -16.74 -10.49
N ARG A 61 -24.59 -15.56 -10.86
CA ARG A 61 -25.39 -14.73 -9.93
C ARG A 61 -26.60 -15.50 -9.34
N SER A 62 -27.19 -16.41 -10.10
CA SER A 62 -28.31 -17.25 -9.69
C SER A 62 -27.98 -18.21 -8.55
N ARG A 63 -26.69 -18.49 -8.31
CA ARG A 63 -26.23 -19.40 -7.23
C ARG A 63 -26.04 -18.70 -5.89
N ILE A 64 -26.21 -17.38 -5.83
CA ILE A 64 -26.10 -16.62 -4.56
C ILE A 64 -27.50 -16.50 -3.96
N ALA A 65 -27.66 -16.99 -2.73
CA ALA A 65 -28.82 -16.67 -1.91
C ALA A 65 -28.76 -15.19 -1.50
N ILE A 66 -29.51 -14.34 -2.20
CA ILE A 66 -29.53 -12.89 -1.97
C ILE A 66 -30.57 -12.60 -0.88
N PRO A 67 -30.19 -12.07 0.29
CA PRO A 67 -31.15 -11.66 1.31
C PRO A 67 -32.10 -10.58 0.80
N GLU A 68 -33.34 -10.59 1.28
CA GLU A 68 -34.30 -9.52 1.00
C GLU A 68 -33.73 -8.16 1.47
N GLY A 69 -33.93 -7.11 0.67
CA GLY A 69 -33.41 -5.78 0.95
C GLY A 69 -31.92 -5.57 0.60
N THR A 70 -31.23 -6.57 0.00
CA THR A 70 -29.86 -6.39 -0.49
C THR A 70 -29.81 -5.36 -1.61
N GLN A 71 -28.96 -4.33 -1.46
CA GLN A 71 -28.70 -3.37 -2.52
C GLN A 71 -27.87 -4.03 -3.62
N THR A 72 -28.10 -3.66 -4.88
CA THR A 72 -27.24 -4.08 -6.00
C THR A 72 -26.40 -2.89 -6.44
N SER A 73 -25.08 -3.09 -6.53
CA SER A 73 -24.16 -2.09 -7.06
C SER A 73 -24.40 -1.88 -8.55
N GLU A 74 -24.34 -0.63 -8.99
CA GLU A 74 -24.32 -0.28 -10.41
C GLU A 74 -22.94 -0.57 -11.06
N CYS A 75 -21.91 -0.71 -10.23
CA CYS A 75 -20.55 -1.03 -10.69
C CYS A 75 -20.49 -2.48 -11.17
N ARG A 76 -20.20 -2.64 -12.47
CA ARG A 76 -20.02 -3.95 -13.10
C ARG A 76 -18.74 -3.95 -13.93
N GLY A 77 -18.05 -5.08 -14.00
CA GLY A 77 -16.79 -5.25 -14.75
C GLY A 77 -15.98 -6.42 -14.22
N VAL A 78 -14.66 -6.28 -14.26
CA VAL A 78 -13.74 -7.28 -13.72
C VAL A 78 -13.47 -6.99 -12.25
N VAL A 79 -13.91 -7.89 -11.37
CA VAL A 79 -13.72 -7.76 -9.92
C VAL A 79 -12.44 -8.43 -9.48
N VAL A 80 -11.63 -7.70 -8.72
CA VAL A 80 -10.40 -8.18 -8.08
C VAL A 80 -10.36 -7.74 -6.61
N ALA A 81 -9.47 -8.32 -5.82
CA ALA A 81 -9.22 -7.84 -4.45
C ALA A 81 -8.67 -6.40 -4.48
N GLY A 82 -8.94 -5.64 -3.43
CA GLY A 82 -8.46 -4.28 -3.28
C GLY A 82 -6.95 -4.19 -3.41
N PHE A 83 -6.49 -3.23 -4.21
CA PHE A 83 -5.07 -3.04 -4.45
C PHE A 83 -4.36 -2.48 -3.23
N GLN A 84 -3.11 -2.89 -3.05
CA GLN A 84 -2.23 -2.41 -2.00
C GLN A 84 -1.00 -1.76 -2.64
N ASN A 85 -0.75 -0.48 -2.31
CA ASN A 85 0.44 0.25 -2.72
C ASN A 85 1.44 0.27 -1.55
N SER A 86 2.53 -0.45 -1.70
CA SER A 86 3.53 -0.65 -0.64
C SER A 86 4.54 0.50 -0.51
N HIS A 87 4.39 1.56 -1.31
CA HIS A 87 5.27 2.73 -1.25
C HIS A 87 4.57 4.00 -1.75
N VAL A 88 4.12 4.81 -0.81
CA VAL A 88 3.56 6.14 -1.05
C VAL A 88 4.11 7.13 -0.02
N HIS A 89 3.85 8.43 -0.23
CA HIS A 89 4.10 9.50 0.73
C HIS A 89 2.87 10.40 0.87
N LEU A 90 2.35 10.56 2.09
CA LEU A 90 1.24 11.47 2.39
C LEU A 90 1.79 12.85 2.77
N MET A 91 2.42 13.51 1.80
CA MET A 91 3.10 14.80 1.98
C MET A 91 2.67 15.84 0.95
N GLY A 92 3.10 17.08 1.18
CA GLY A 92 2.82 18.21 0.30
C GLY A 92 1.54 18.97 0.66
N ALA A 93 1.35 20.10 -0.02
CA ALA A 93 0.34 21.10 0.34
C ALA A 93 -1.10 20.56 0.46
N ALA A 94 -1.44 19.48 -0.26
CA ALA A 94 -2.75 18.87 -0.20
C ALA A 94 -3.02 18.11 1.12
N PHE A 95 -1.97 17.64 1.77
CA PHE A 95 -2.04 16.85 3.01
C PHE A 95 -1.59 17.61 4.24
N ASP A 96 -0.80 18.71 4.08
CA ASP A 96 -0.30 19.47 5.22
C ASP A 96 -1.42 20.02 6.09
N GLY A 97 -1.33 19.81 7.41
CA GLY A 97 -2.34 20.23 8.36
C GLY A 97 -3.68 19.48 8.26
N ALA A 98 -3.68 18.24 7.75
CA ALA A 98 -4.86 17.45 7.51
C ALA A 98 -5.78 17.25 8.72
N ALA A 99 -5.27 17.39 9.95
CA ALA A 99 -6.08 17.32 11.16
C ALA A 99 -7.17 18.40 11.21
N ALA A 100 -6.90 19.59 10.67
CA ALA A 100 -7.79 20.76 10.73
C ALA A 100 -8.40 21.14 9.37
N ARG A 101 -7.96 20.52 8.28
CA ARG A 101 -8.47 20.81 6.93
C ARG A 101 -9.90 20.34 6.74
N PRO A 102 -10.69 21.03 5.87
CA PRO A 102 -11.99 20.53 5.45
C PRO A 102 -11.94 19.09 4.95
N ALA A 103 -12.89 18.26 5.37
CA ALA A 103 -12.93 16.85 4.98
C ALA A 103 -12.91 16.67 3.46
N THR A 104 -13.67 17.49 2.73
CA THR A 104 -13.77 17.44 1.27
C THR A 104 -12.45 17.69 0.55
N GLU A 105 -11.59 18.55 1.07
CA GLU A 105 -10.28 18.84 0.46
C GLU A 105 -9.32 17.66 0.62
N VAL A 106 -9.24 17.11 1.86
CA VAL A 106 -8.38 15.96 2.14
C VAL A 106 -8.88 14.71 1.41
N GLU A 107 -10.19 14.49 1.37
CA GLU A 107 -10.80 13.38 0.64
C GLU A 107 -10.51 13.46 -0.85
N GLN A 108 -10.62 14.65 -1.46
CA GLN A 108 -10.28 14.86 -2.87
C GLN A 108 -8.80 14.57 -3.15
N ALA A 109 -7.89 14.96 -2.26
CA ALA A 109 -6.47 14.66 -2.39
C ALA A 109 -6.21 13.15 -2.30
N VAL A 110 -6.81 12.46 -1.32
CA VAL A 110 -6.75 11.01 -1.17
C VAL A 110 -7.34 10.29 -2.38
N GLU A 111 -8.48 10.76 -2.89
CA GLU A 111 -9.11 10.20 -4.09
C GLU A 111 -8.20 10.32 -5.30
N SER A 112 -7.72 11.52 -5.59
CA SER A 112 -6.92 11.81 -6.79
C SER A 112 -5.60 11.05 -6.81
N MET A 113 -4.98 10.82 -5.66
CA MET A 113 -3.69 10.15 -5.56
C MET A 113 -3.80 8.63 -5.38
N LEU A 114 -4.87 8.14 -4.72
CA LEU A 114 -4.92 6.76 -4.24
C LEU A 114 -6.17 5.99 -4.67
N THR A 115 -7.36 6.38 -4.19
CA THR A 115 -8.53 5.50 -4.33
C THR A 115 -9.04 5.40 -5.75
N ARG A 116 -8.89 6.44 -6.59
CA ARG A 116 -9.23 6.35 -8.02
C ARG A 116 -8.44 5.28 -8.78
N TYR A 117 -7.28 4.87 -8.27
CA TYR A 117 -6.44 3.84 -8.85
C TYR A 117 -6.57 2.46 -8.17
N GLY A 118 -7.61 2.27 -7.36
CA GLY A 118 -7.93 0.99 -6.75
C GLY A 118 -7.21 0.70 -5.44
N PHE A 119 -6.40 1.62 -4.92
CA PHE A 119 -5.67 1.38 -3.68
C PHE A 119 -6.60 1.45 -2.47
N THR A 120 -6.88 0.30 -1.87
CA THR A 120 -7.66 0.13 -0.63
C THR A 120 -6.77 0.05 0.60
N THR A 121 -5.48 -0.23 0.41
CA THR A 121 -4.44 -0.20 1.44
C THR A 121 -3.18 0.47 0.88
N VAL A 122 -2.55 1.33 1.67
CA VAL A 122 -1.28 1.97 1.30
C VAL A 122 -0.29 1.89 2.44
N PHE A 123 1.01 1.83 2.12
CA PHE A 123 2.09 2.00 3.07
C PHE A 123 2.82 3.33 2.79
N ASP A 124 2.61 4.29 3.67
CA ASP A 124 3.35 5.55 3.69
C ASP A 124 4.74 5.30 4.27
N THR A 125 5.76 5.37 3.42
CA THR A 125 7.12 4.98 3.77
C THR A 125 7.98 6.11 4.33
N GLY A 126 7.39 7.30 4.51
CA GLY A 126 8.11 8.42 5.10
C GLY A 126 7.41 9.75 4.88
N SER A 127 6.64 10.19 5.86
CA SER A 127 5.94 11.48 5.91
C SER A 127 5.90 11.99 7.34
N ASP A 128 5.32 13.17 7.57
CA ASP A 128 5.02 13.64 8.92
C ASP A 128 4.08 12.65 9.60
N LEU A 129 4.59 11.97 10.62
CA LEU A 129 3.87 10.91 11.31
C LEU A 129 2.56 11.42 11.92
N ALA A 130 2.57 12.57 12.56
CA ALA A 130 1.39 13.11 13.21
C ALA A 130 0.29 13.44 12.19
N ASN A 131 0.69 13.99 11.05
CA ASN A 131 -0.22 14.31 9.96
C ASN A 131 -0.82 13.06 9.30
N THR A 132 0.02 12.06 9.00
CA THR A 132 -0.44 10.76 8.46
C THR A 132 -1.40 10.05 9.41
N LEU A 133 -1.10 10.06 10.72
CA LEU A 133 -1.98 9.49 11.74
C LEU A 133 -3.31 10.24 11.85
N ALA A 134 -3.32 11.56 11.65
CA ALA A 134 -4.55 12.34 11.64
C ALA A 134 -5.43 11.96 10.43
N ILE A 135 -4.86 11.82 9.23
CA ILE A 135 -5.59 11.36 8.04
C ILE A 135 -6.18 9.97 8.30
N ARG A 136 -5.35 9.04 8.79
CA ARG A 136 -5.78 7.67 9.13
C ARG A 136 -6.95 7.68 10.11
N ALA A 137 -6.85 8.43 11.19
CA ALA A 137 -7.89 8.50 12.20
C ALA A 137 -9.22 9.05 11.67
N ARG A 138 -9.17 10.05 10.76
CA ARG A 138 -10.36 10.60 10.11
C ARG A 138 -11.02 9.60 9.16
N ILE A 139 -10.22 8.83 8.42
CA ILE A 139 -10.72 7.74 7.55
C ILE A 139 -11.35 6.62 8.40
N ASP A 140 -10.70 6.21 9.48
CA ASP A 140 -11.18 5.12 10.34
C ASP A 140 -12.46 5.49 11.10
N LYS A 141 -12.68 6.78 11.40
CA LYS A 141 -13.94 7.32 11.94
C LYS A 141 -15.03 7.46 10.88
N GLY A 142 -14.71 7.27 9.58
CA GLY A 142 -15.64 7.46 8.48
C GLY A 142 -15.92 8.93 8.14
N GLU A 143 -15.08 9.86 8.63
CA GLU A 143 -15.13 11.28 8.30
C GLU A 143 -14.63 11.55 6.87
N LEU A 144 -13.68 10.73 6.40
CA LEU A 144 -13.13 10.73 5.05
C LEU A 144 -13.32 9.37 4.41
N ARG A 145 -13.57 9.35 3.10
CA ARG A 145 -13.41 8.14 2.29
C ARG A 145 -11.93 8.00 1.92
N GLY A 146 -11.38 6.80 2.06
CA GLY A 146 -9.97 6.59 1.76
C GLY A 146 -9.50 5.16 2.02
N PRO A 147 -8.22 4.85 1.69
CA PRO A 147 -7.63 3.56 1.93
C PRO A 147 -7.34 3.34 3.42
N ARG A 148 -7.04 2.11 3.77
CA ARG A 148 -6.32 1.81 5.01
C ARG A 148 -4.89 2.31 4.87
N ILE A 149 -4.41 3.04 5.86
CA ILE A 149 -3.06 3.61 5.85
C ILE A 149 -2.19 2.87 6.87
N LEU A 150 -1.07 2.32 6.39
CA LEU A 150 0.08 1.91 7.20
C LEU A 150 1.15 2.98 7.03
N THR A 151 2.00 3.20 8.03
CA THR A 151 3.07 4.21 7.94
C THR A 151 4.33 3.79 8.68
N ALA A 152 5.49 4.19 8.14
CA ALA A 152 6.78 4.11 8.80
C ALA A 152 7.09 5.37 9.66
N GLY A 153 6.31 6.44 9.48
CA GLY A 153 6.60 7.72 10.10
C GLY A 153 7.89 8.35 9.57
N TRP A 154 8.64 8.99 10.46
CA TRP A 154 9.88 9.65 10.10
C TRP A 154 10.99 8.65 9.77
N PRO A 155 11.56 8.68 8.54
CA PRO A 155 12.69 7.81 8.19
C PRO A 155 13.95 8.12 8.99
N LEU A 156 14.81 7.10 9.16
CA LEU A 156 16.16 7.27 9.71
C LEU A 156 17.16 7.38 8.56
N TYR A 157 17.99 8.42 8.61
CA TYR A 157 19.06 8.72 7.64
C TYR A 157 20.45 8.45 8.24
N PRO A 158 21.47 8.23 7.40
CA PRO A 158 22.85 8.25 7.89
C PRO A 158 23.19 9.61 8.54
N THR A 159 24.10 9.63 9.48
CA THR A 159 24.65 10.89 10.03
C THR A 159 25.23 11.74 8.90
N ASP A 160 24.88 13.03 8.84
CA ASP A 160 25.18 13.94 7.73
C ASP A 160 24.73 13.44 6.35
N GLY A 161 23.69 12.59 6.33
CA GLY A 161 23.25 11.86 5.16
C GLY A 161 21.87 12.28 4.62
N ILE A 162 21.35 13.45 4.97
CA ILE A 162 20.09 13.92 4.38
C ILE A 162 20.30 14.11 2.88
N PRO A 163 19.50 13.45 2.01
CA PRO A 163 19.63 13.55 0.57
C PRO A 163 19.46 14.98 0.06
N PHE A 164 20.19 15.33 -1.01
CA PHE A 164 20.18 16.69 -1.58
C PHE A 164 18.76 17.18 -1.95
N TYR A 165 17.90 16.29 -2.43
CA TYR A 165 16.54 16.61 -2.84
C TYR A 165 15.57 16.91 -1.68
N LEU A 166 15.99 16.70 -0.42
CA LEU A 166 15.21 17.05 0.78
C LEU A 166 15.69 18.38 1.40
N ARG A 167 16.75 18.99 0.91
CA ARG A 167 17.35 20.20 1.54
C ARG A 167 16.46 21.43 1.48
N ASP A 168 15.60 21.52 0.48
CA ASP A 168 14.69 22.64 0.29
C ASP A 168 13.37 22.50 1.06
N LEU A 169 13.24 21.45 1.88
CA LEU A 169 12.09 21.30 2.76
C LEU A 169 12.07 22.42 3.82
N PRO A 170 10.87 22.82 4.28
CA PRO A 170 10.73 23.80 5.35
C PRO A 170 11.55 23.41 6.59
N ARG A 171 12.13 24.40 7.29
CA ARG A 171 13.02 24.17 8.44
C ARG A 171 12.39 23.28 9.50
N HIS A 172 11.12 23.49 9.82
CA HIS A 172 10.39 22.69 10.83
C HIS A 172 10.27 21.20 10.43
N VAL A 173 10.32 20.87 9.12
CA VAL A 173 10.37 19.49 8.62
C VAL A 173 11.79 18.93 8.73
N LEU A 174 12.79 19.71 8.28
CA LEU A 174 14.20 19.29 8.37
C LEU A 174 14.62 18.96 9.81
N ASP A 175 14.13 19.72 10.79
CA ASP A 175 14.42 19.52 12.22
C ASP A 175 13.79 18.22 12.79
N GLN A 176 12.84 17.57 12.06
CA GLN A 176 12.26 16.30 12.43
C GLN A 176 12.97 15.09 11.78
N LEU A 177 13.82 15.31 10.79
CA LEU A 177 14.55 14.22 10.11
C LEU A 177 15.54 13.57 11.06
N GLN A 178 15.44 12.25 11.20
CA GLN A 178 16.19 11.48 12.20
C GLN A 178 17.55 11.04 11.62
N GLN A 179 18.63 11.46 12.24
CA GLN A 179 19.99 11.13 11.87
C GLN A 179 20.75 10.58 13.08
N PRO A 180 20.44 9.36 13.56
CA PRO A 180 21.06 8.82 14.75
C PRO A 180 22.58 8.68 14.58
N ALA A 181 23.35 9.20 15.54
CA ALA A 181 24.81 9.14 15.55
C ALA A 181 25.34 7.81 16.15
N ASN A 182 24.49 7.05 16.85
CA ASN A 182 24.87 5.82 17.52
C ASN A 182 23.69 4.85 17.66
N PRO A 183 23.93 3.56 18.01
CA PRO A 183 22.89 2.58 18.16
C PRO A 183 21.82 2.89 19.25
N ALA A 184 22.14 3.67 20.26
CA ALA A 184 21.17 4.03 21.31
C ALA A 184 20.16 5.04 20.79
N GLU A 185 20.60 6.05 20.05
CA GLU A 185 19.74 7.02 19.37
C GLU A 185 18.85 6.35 18.33
N ALA A 186 19.39 5.44 17.49
CA ALA A 186 18.60 4.69 16.52
C ALA A 186 17.43 3.93 17.19
N ARG A 187 17.69 3.28 18.32
CA ARG A 187 16.60 2.63 19.09
C ARG A 187 15.60 3.63 19.64
N ALA A 188 16.06 4.80 20.12
CA ALA A 188 15.16 5.83 20.63
C ALA A 188 14.26 6.39 19.54
N ASP A 189 14.81 6.68 18.34
CA ASP A 189 14.06 7.17 17.19
C ASP A 189 13.01 6.16 16.71
N VAL A 190 13.40 4.89 16.61
CA VAL A 190 12.46 3.80 16.27
C VAL A 190 11.32 3.71 17.30
N ARG A 191 11.66 3.75 18.60
CA ARG A 191 10.64 3.72 19.67
C ARG A 191 9.69 4.90 19.55
N LYS A 192 10.22 6.11 19.35
CA LYS A 192 9.42 7.33 19.20
C LYS A 192 8.38 7.16 18.10
N ASN A 193 8.77 6.67 16.92
CA ASN A 193 7.85 6.43 15.80
C ASN A 193 6.82 5.33 16.13
N LEU A 194 7.26 4.17 16.60
CA LEU A 194 6.39 3.03 16.86
C LEU A 194 5.43 3.27 18.03
N ASP A 195 5.87 3.96 19.10
CA ASP A 195 5.02 4.33 20.24
C ASP A 195 3.97 5.36 19.85
N ALA A 196 4.28 6.25 18.89
CA ALA A 196 3.31 7.18 18.32
C ALA A 196 2.31 6.49 17.36
N GLY A 197 2.54 5.26 16.93
CA GLY A 197 1.59 4.48 16.12
C GLY A 197 2.03 4.17 14.71
N ALA A 198 3.32 4.26 14.40
CA ALA A 198 3.88 3.76 13.13
C ALA A 198 3.77 2.23 13.03
N ASP A 199 3.66 1.72 11.80
CA ASP A 199 3.46 0.29 11.49
C ASP A 199 4.76 -0.41 11.06
N GLY A 200 5.83 0.34 10.89
CA GLY A 200 7.15 -0.14 10.50
C GLY A 200 8.21 0.93 10.67
N THR A 201 9.41 0.64 10.19
CA THR A 201 10.52 1.59 10.19
C THR A 201 11.09 1.70 8.78
N LYS A 202 11.37 2.94 8.32
CA LYS A 202 12.08 3.20 7.07
C LYS A 202 13.52 3.64 7.37
N LEU A 203 14.47 2.99 6.71
CA LEU A 203 15.88 3.34 6.75
C LEU A 203 16.35 3.85 5.38
N PHE A 204 17.18 4.87 5.37
CA PHE A 204 18.01 5.21 4.23
C PHE A 204 19.40 4.62 4.49
N VAL A 205 19.65 3.40 4.02
CA VAL A 205 20.92 2.71 4.27
C VAL A 205 22.05 3.25 3.40
N HIS A 206 21.70 3.91 2.30
CA HIS A 206 22.61 4.65 1.43
C HIS A 206 21.91 5.90 0.90
N THR A 207 22.59 7.03 0.93
CA THR A 207 22.13 8.31 0.39
C THR A 207 23.27 9.01 -0.36
N SER A 208 22.95 10.13 -1.01
CA SER A 208 23.93 11.05 -1.58
C SER A 208 23.55 12.48 -1.20
N PRO A 209 24.16 13.06 -0.15
CA PRO A 209 23.80 14.39 0.32
C PRO A 209 24.05 15.50 -0.67
N ASP A 210 25.02 15.34 -1.57
CA ASP A 210 25.41 16.31 -2.60
C ASP A 210 25.10 15.83 -4.04
N GLY A 211 24.41 14.68 -4.16
CA GLY A 211 24.13 14.03 -5.44
C GLY A 211 25.34 13.31 -6.07
N LYS A 212 26.49 13.26 -5.40
CA LYS A 212 27.75 12.70 -5.92
C LYS A 212 28.43 11.75 -4.93
N SER A 213 28.56 12.19 -3.68
CA SER A 213 29.30 11.45 -2.66
C SER A 213 28.36 10.48 -1.91
N PRO A 214 28.65 9.18 -1.90
CA PRO A 214 27.84 8.21 -1.16
C PRO A 214 27.99 8.43 0.35
N ARG A 215 26.87 8.26 1.08
CA ARG A 215 26.84 8.24 2.52
C ARG A 215 26.05 7.00 2.96
N PHE A 216 26.74 6.10 3.68
CA PHE A 216 26.15 4.85 4.17
C PHE A 216 25.79 4.97 5.65
N MET A 217 24.65 4.40 6.02
CA MET A 217 24.31 4.20 7.42
C MET A 217 25.24 3.14 8.03
N SER A 218 25.81 3.41 9.20
CA SER A 218 26.61 2.43 9.93
C SER A 218 25.80 1.13 10.15
N LEU A 219 26.43 -0.02 9.90
CA LEU A 219 25.79 -1.33 10.11
C LEU A 219 25.33 -1.54 11.56
N GLU A 220 26.03 -0.94 12.53
CA GLU A 220 25.64 -1.03 13.95
C GLU A 220 24.35 -0.23 14.22
N ILE A 221 24.25 0.98 13.66
CA ILE A 221 23.07 1.83 13.75
C ILE A 221 21.88 1.15 13.07
N ALA A 222 22.04 0.71 11.82
CA ALA A 222 21.00 0.01 11.09
C ALA A 222 20.53 -1.27 11.80
N ARG A 223 21.48 -2.09 12.31
CA ARG A 223 21.18 -3.30 13.06
C ARG A 223 20.43 -3.01 14.35
N ALA A 224 20.74 -1.92 15.04
CA ALA A 224 20.03 -1.48 16.23
C ALA A 224 18.58 -1.08 15.93
N ALA A 225 18.37 -0.33 14.85
CA ALA A 225 17.02 0.04 14.38
C ALA A 225 16.20 -1.20 13.97
N VAL A 226 16.78 -2.10 13.17
CA VAL A 226 16.13 -3.36 12.75
C VAL A 226 15.73 -4.19 13.95
N LYS A 227 16.65 -4.43 14.90
CA LYS A 227 16.39 -5.22 16.10
C LYS A 227 15.27 -4.63 16.95
N GLU A 228 15.23 -3.32 17.13
CA GLU A 228 14.19 -2.65 17.90
C GLU A 228 12.82 -2.78 17.21
N THR A 229 12.78 -2.61 15.88
CA THR A 229 11.56 -2.76 15.08
C THR A 229 11.02 -4.19 15.13
N HIS A 230 11.90 -5.19 14.95
CA HIS A 230 11.53 -6.60 14.99
C HIS A 230 11.08 -7.05 16.38
N ALA A 231 11.62 -6.50 17.46
CA ALA A 231 11.17 -6.80 18.82
C ALA A 231 9.71 -6.42 19.06
N ARG A 232 9.14 -5.53 18.22
CA ARG A 232 7.73 -5.15 18.22
C ARG A 232 6.91 -5.86 17.13
N GLY A 233 7.47 -6.86 16.45
CA GLY A 233 6.82 -7.63 15.41
C GLY A 233 6.55 -6.86 14.12
N LYS A 234 7.21 -5.68 13.95
CA LYS A 234 7.07 -4.80 12.79
C LYS A 234 8.19 -5.03 11.78
N LEU A 235 7.99 -4.58 10.52
CA LEU A 235 8.93 -4.73 9.43
C LEU A 235 9.77 -3.48 9.20
N VAL A 236 10.95 -3.67 8.61
CA VAL A 236 11.87 -2.61 8.21
C VAL A 236 11.97 -2.53 6.70
N LEU A 237 11.74 -1.33 6.18
CA LEU A 237 11.91 -1.01 4.76
C LEU A 237 13.20 -0.20 4.60
N ALA A 238 13.94 -0.40 3.51
CA ALA A 238 15.17 0.36 3.25
C ALA A 238 15.23 0.92 1.84
N HIS A 239 15.71 2.18 1.74
CA HIS A 239 16.12 2.83 0.51
C HIS A 239 17.62 2.55 0.28
N PRO A 240 17.98 1.70 -0.72
CA PRO A 240 19.35 1.19 -0.85
C PRO A 240 20.24 2.05 -1.75
N THR A 241 19.68 2.69 -2.78
CA THR A 241 20.31 3.48 -3.86
C THR A 241 21.37 2.72 -4.68
N SER A 242 22.05 1.70 -4.10
CA SER A 242 23.11 0.91 -4.72
C SER A 242 23.09 -0.55 -4.27
N VAL A 243 23.81 -1.43 -4.99
CA VAL A 243 24.03 -2.83 -4.60
C VAL A 243 24.74 -2.91 -3.26
N GLU A 244 25.69 -2.01 -2.97
CA GLU A 244 26.34 -1.95 -1.66
C GLU A 244 25.34 -1.63 -0.55
N GLY A 245 24.39 -0.73 -0.79
CA GLY A 245 23.27 -0.46 0.11
C GLY A 245 22.38 -1.69 0.32
N ILE A 246 22.10 -2.47 -0.73
CA ILE A 246 21.36 -3.73 -0.60
C ILE A 246 22.13 -4.73 0.27
N ARG A 247 23.45 -4.87 0.08
CA ARG A 247 24.28 -5.74 0.92
C ARG A 247 24.29 -5.29 2.37
N GLY A 248 24.35 -3.97 2.63
CA GLY A 248 24.18 -3.42 3.98
C GLY A 248 22.82 -3.74 4.60
N ALA A 249 21.74 -3.62 3.83
CA ALA A 249 20.39 -3.99 4.25
C ALA A 249 20.28 -5.50 4.59
N LEU A 250 20.84 -6.38 3.75
CA LEU A 250 20.92 -7.82 4.01
C LEU A 250 21.68 -8.15 5.29
N ALA A 251 22.85 -7.52 5.49
CA ALA A 251 23.70 -7.74 6.67
C ALA A 251 23.06 -7.30 7.98
N THR A 252 22.04 -6.45 7.92
CA THR A 252 21.35 -5.89 9.09
C THR A 252 19.97 -6.49 9.32
N GLY A 253 19.43 -7.27 8.37
CA GLY A 253 18.16 -7.96 8.50
C GLY A 253 16.94 -7.12 8.08
N VAL A 254 17.12 -6.16 7.16
CA VAL A 254 16.02 -5.41 6.53
C VAL A 254 15.09 -6.36 5.78
N ASP A 255 13.81 -6.08 5.83
CA ASP A 255 12.76 -6.97 5.29
C ASP A 255 12.35 -6.62 3.86
N VAL A 256 12.34 -5.33 3.51
CA VAL A 256 11.85 -4.84 2.21
C VAL A 256 12.83 -3.82 1.65
N ILE A 257 13.30 -4.06 0.44
CA ILE A 257 14.02 -3.05 -0.34
C ILE A 257 12.99 -2.26 -1.15
N VAL A 258 13.05 -0.95 -1.05
CA VAL A 258 12.26 -0.05 -1.87
C VAL A 258 13.18 0.62 -2.90
N HIS A 259 12.75 0.62 -4.13
CA HIS A 259 13.46 1.00 -5.34
C HIS A 259 14.45 -0.06 -5.84
N THR A 260 14.60 -0.11 -7.15
CA THR A 260 15.73 -0.71 -7.83
C THR A 260 16.95 0.23 -7.73
N THR A 261 18.13 -0.21 -8.15
CA THR A 261 19.37 0.57 -8.01
C THR A 261 19.76 1.20 -9.35
N LEU A 262 19.41 2.48 -9.55
CA LEU A 262 19.65 3.20 -10.81
C LEU A 262 21.14 3.37 -11.12
N GLY A 263 22.01 3.45 -10.11
CA GLY A 263 23.45 3.65 -10.25
C GLY A 263 24.17 2.48 -10.92
N GLU A 264 23.71 1.26 -10.71
CA GLU A 264 24.25 0.06 -11.36
C GLU A 264 23.59 -0.16 -12.72
N ARG A 265 24.40 -0.14 -13.77
CA ARG A 265 23.95 -0.31 -15.16
C ARG A 265 23.89 -1.77 -15.61
N VAL A 266 23.76 -2.70 -14.67
CA VAL A 266 23.80 -4.14 -14.87
C VAL A 266 22.71 -4.81 -14.05
N PRO A 267 22.26 -6.02 -14.43
CA PRO A 267 21.40 -6.85 -13.59
C PRO A 267 22.02 -7.11 -12.22
N TRP A 268 21.20 -7.33 -11.21
CA TRP A 268 21.69 -7.90 -9.95
C TRP A 268 22.23 -9.30 -10.16
N ASP A 269 23.39 -9.58 -9.63
CA ASP A 269 24.01 -10.89 -9.79
C ASP A 269 23.23 -12.02 -9.09
N ALA A 270 23.44 -13.25 -9.56
CA ALA A 270 22.72 -14.41 -9.05
C ALA A 270 23.03 -14.74 -7.57
N ALA A 271 24.21 -14.34 -7.07
CA ALA A 271 24.54 -14.54 -5.65
C ALA A 271 23.74 -13.57 -4.77
N LEU A 272 23.67 -12.30 -5.17
CA LEU A 272 22.89 -11.27 -4.49
C LEU A 272 21.40 -11.65 -4.44
N THR A 273 20.82 -11.99 -5.60
CA THR A 273 19.38 -12.29 -5.67
C THR A 273 19.02 -13.56 -4.89
N ARG A 274 19.87 -14.59 -4.91
CA ARG A 274 19.66 -15.79 -4.07
C ARG A 274 19.76 -15.46 -2.57
N GLU A 275 20.69 -14.60 -2.17
CA GLU A 275 20.78 -14.17 -0.77
C GLU A 275 19.54 -13.38 -0.34
N MET A 276 19.07 -12.44 -1.17
CA MET A 276 17.82 -11.69 -0.91
C MET A 276 16.64 -12.64 -0.69
N VAL A 277 16.49 -13.65 -1.55
CA VAL A 277 15.42 -14.64 -1.44
C VAL A 277 15.59 -15.52 -0.19
N ALA A 278 16.79 -15.99 0.09
CA ALA A 278 17.08 -16.80 1.29
C ALA A 278 16.78 -16.04 2.59
N ARG A 279 16.96 -14.72 2.58
CA ARG A 279 16.60 -13.82 3.71
C ARG A 279 15.13 -13.40 3.70
N LYS A 280 14.32 -13.88 2.74
CA LYS A 280 12.91 -13.51 2.56
C LYS A 280 12.72 -11.99 2.39
N MET A 281 13.68 -11.34 1.76
CA MET A 281 13.61 -9.92 1.45
C MET A 281 12.65 -9.72 0.28
N SER A 282 11.73 -8.75 0.39
CA SER A 282 10.85 -8.35 -0.70
C SER A 282 11.41 -7.11 -1.42
N VAL A 283 10.95 -6.87 -2.65
CA VAL A 283 11.33 -5.69 -3.44
C VAL A 283 10.08 -4.94 -3.88
N VAL A 284 10.08 -3.62 -3.67
CA VAL A 284 9.12 -2.66 -4.23
C VAL A 284 9.85 -1.86 -5.31
N PRO A 285 9.63 -2.09 -6.62
CA PRO A 285 10.51 -1.58 -7.67
C PRO A 285 10.41 -0.07 -7.90
N THR A 286 9.22 0.52 -7.86
CA THR A 286 8.96 1.95 -8.13
C THR A 286 9.64 2.48 -9.40
N PHE A 287 9.47 1.78 -10.51
CA PHE A 287 10.17 2.10 -11.75
C PHE A 287 9.86 3.48 -12.31
N GLN A 288 8.60 3.95 -12.16
CA GLN A 288 8.19 5.25 -12.68
C GLN A 288 8.92 6.43 -12.00
N LEU A 289 9.50 6.22 -10.82
CA LEU A 289 10.36 7.19 -10.16
C LEU A 289 11.56 7.59 -11.02
N TRP A 290 12.19 6.63 -11.70
CA TRP A 290 13.43 6.87 -12.41
C TRP A 290 13.30 7.80 -13.62
N PRO A 291 12.36 7.60 -14.56
CA PRO A 291 12.16 8.56 -15.64
C PRO A 291 11.73 9.93 -15.10
N TYR A 292 10.90 9.98 -14.04
CA TYR A 292 10.49 11.22 -13.40
C TYR A 292 11.71 12.02 -12.86
N GLU A 293 12.59 11.38 -12.09
CA GLU A 293 13.78 12.02 -11.52
C GLU A 293 14.82 12.43 -12.58
N LEU A 294 15.04 11.57 -13.57
CA LEU A 294 16.00 11.87 -14.63
C LEU A 294 15.52 13.00 -15.55
N ALA A 295 14.19 13.07 -15.82
CA ALA A 295 13.61 14.16 -16.59
C ALA A 295 13.77 15.53 -15.90
N LYS A 296 13.60 15.59 -14.58
CA LYS A 296 13.87 16.82 -13.79
C LYS A 296 15.30 17.32 -13.93
N GLN A 297 16.23 16.41 -14.15
CA GLN A 297 17.65 16.72 -14.35
C GLN A 297 18.01 17.00 -15.81
N ASN A 298 17.02 17.10 -16.71
CA ASN A 298 17.16 17.29 -18.15
C ASN A 298 18.03 16.20 -18.82
N VAL A 299 17.98 14.98 -18.31
CA VAL A 299 18.67 13.82 -18.92
C VAL A 299 17.98 13.48 -20.25
N PRO A 300 18.74 13.28 -21.37
CA PRO A 300 18.14 12.91 -22.66
C PRO A 300 17.35 11.60 -22.56
N GLN A 301 16.21 11.51 -23.28
CA GLN A 301 15.30 10.38 -23.23
C GLN A 301 15.97 9.02 -23.54
N GLU A 302 16.87 8.98 -24.51
CA GLU A 302 17.65 7.78 -24.84
C GLU A 302 18.49 7.26 -23.65
N VAL A 303 19.04 8.19 -22.87
CA VAL A 303 19.81 7.85 -21.66
C VAL A 303 18.86 7.35 -20.56
N ILE A 304 17.70 8.01 -20.39
CA ILE A 304 16.66 7.56 -19.47
C ILE A 304 16.25 6.13 -19.79
N ASP A 305 15.89 5.84 -21.05
CA ASP A 305 15.42 4.53 -21.49
C ASP A 305 16.47 3.44 -21.22
N ARG A 306 17.76 3.75 -21.44
CA ARG A 306 18.86 2.83 -21.15
C ARG A 306 19.02 2.57 -19.66
N LEU A 307 18.96 3.61 -18.82
CA LEU A 307 19.11 3.48 -17.36
C LEU A 307 17.93 2.73 -16.75
N VAL A 308 16.71 3.09 -17.14
CA VAL A 308 15.50 2.37 -16.72
C VAL A 308 15.55 0.92 -17.20
N GLY A 309 15.98 0.67 -18.44
CA GLY A 309 16.18 -0.68 -18.97
C GLY A 309 17.08 -1.55 -18.08
N ALA A 310 18.14 -0.99 -17.52
CA ALA A 310 19.02 -1.71 -16.58
C ALA A 310 18.28 -2.09 -15.30
N THR A 311 17.46 -1.19 -14.75
CA THR A 311 16.68 -1.48 -13.53
C THR A 311 15.61 -2.56 -13.76
N LEU A 312 15.03 -2.62 -14.97
CA LEU A 312 14.11 -3.71 -15.33
C LEU A 312 14.80 -5.07 -15.29
N GLN A 313 16.06 -5.14 -15.74
CA GLN A 313 16.85 -6.39 -15.68
C GLN A 313 17.19 -6.80 -14.24
N GLN A 314 17.32 -5.85 -13.32
CA GLN A 314 17.50 -6.14 -11.88
C GLN A 314 16.27 -6.87 -11.32
N LEU A 315 15.06 -6.34 -11.55
CA LEU A 315 13.83 -6.99 -11.09
C LEU A 315 13.63 -8.36 -11.76
N LYS A 316 13.95 -8.46 -13.07
CA LYS A 316 13.90 -9.74 -13.80
C LYS A 316 14.80 -10.79 -13.17
N ALA A 317 16.03 -10.42 -12.77
CA ALA A 317 16.95 -11.33 -12.09
C ALA A 317 16.43 -11.75 -10.70
N PHE A 318 15.85 -10.82 -9.93
CA PHE A 318 15.26 -11.11 -8.63
C PHE A 318 14.04 -12.03 -8.76
N LYS A 319 13.15 -11.75 -9.72
CA LYS A 319 12.01 -12.63 -10.05
C LYS A 319 12.47 -14.05 -10.42
N ALA A 320 13.48 -14.17 -11.29
CA ALA A 320 14.01 -15.47 -11.71
C ALA A 320 14.59 -16.29 -10.54
N ALA A 321 15.05 -15.62 -9.48
CA ALA A 321 15.49 -16.27 -8.25
C ALA A 321 14.32 -16.66 -7.31
N GLY A 322 13.07 -16.37 -7.67
CA GLY A 322 11.88 -16.63 -6.84
C GLY A 322 11.60 -15.53 -5.79
N GLY A 323 12.07 -14.31 -6.03
CA GLY A 323 11.89 -13.19 -5.11
C GLY A 323 10.46 -12.66 -5.05
N GLN A 324 10.01 -12.26 -3.85
CA GLN A 324 8.70 -11.64 -3.63
C GLN A 324 8.71 -10.18 -4.04
N ILE A 325 7.83 -9.81 -4.96
CA ILE A 325 7.68 -8.45 -5.48
C ILE A 325 6.40 -7.85 -4.92
N LEU A 326 6.47 -6.63 -4.41
CA LEU A 326 5.35 -5.83 -3.94
C LEU A 326 5.18 -4.64 -4.87
N PHE A 327 3.94 -4.28 -5.17
CA PHE A 327 3.65 -3.08 -5.96
C PHE A 327 3.88 -1.81 -5.12
N GLY A 328 4.45 -0.78 -5.73
CA GLY A 328 4.59 0.55 -5.14
C GLY A 328 4.95 1.60 -6.18
N THR A 329 4.59 2.86 -5.93
CA THR A 329 4.68 3.93 -6.94
C THR A 329 5.56 5.09 -6.57
N ASP A 330 5.79 5.34 -5.29
CA ASP A 330 6.44 6.55 -4.76
C ASP A 330 5.64 7.86 -4.98
N VAL A 331 4.30 7.73 -5.20
CA VAL A 331 3.42 8.91 -5.31
C VAL A 331 3.37 9.68 -4.00
N GLY A 332 3.22 10.99 -4.12
CA GLY A 332 3.33 11.93 -3.02
C GLY A 332 4.72 12.55 -2.94
N TYR A 333 5.80 11.80 -3.19
CA TYR A 333 7.09 12.35 -3.61
C TYR A 333 7.01 12.80 -5.08
N MET A 334 6.49 11.96 -5.97
CA MET A 334 6.14 12.34 -7.32
C MET A 334 4.75 12.99 -7.37
N SER A 335 4.59 13.98 -8.24
CA SER A 335 3.31 14.64 -8.52
C SER A 335 2.48 13.94 -9.59
N GLU A 336 3.03 12.97 -10.29
CA GLU A 336 2.35 12.13 -11.25
C GLU A 336 1.75 10.92 -10.54
N PHE A 337 0.42 10.85 -10.47
CA PHE A 337 -0.28 9.85 -9.66
C PHE A 337 -0.70 8.62 -10.45
N ASP A 338 -0.75 8.69 -11.79
CA ASP A 338 -1.17 7.57 -12.63
C ASP A 338 -0.14 6.43 -12.59
N PRO A 339 -0.52 5.24 -12.11
CA PRO A 339 0.39 4.10 -11.98
C PRO A 339 0.57 3.29 -13.28
N THR A 340 -0.03 3.72 -14.39
CA THR A 340 0.01 2.96 -15.66
C THR A 340 1.44 2.63 -16.10
N ALA A 341 2.36 3.60 -15.93
CA ALA A 341 3.76 3.39 -16.29
C ALA A 341 4.42 2.28 -15.45
N GLU A 342 4.09 2.18 -14.15
CA GLU A 342 4.62 1.13 -13.28
C GLU A 342 4.18 -0.26 -13.76
N TYR A 343 2.89 -0.45 -14.10
CA TYR A 343 2.39 -1.71 -14.64
C TYR A 343 3.10 -2.12 -15.93
N VAL A 344 3.30 -1.15 -16.84
CA VAL A 344 4.00 -1.38 -18.09
C VAL A 344 5.46 -1.75 -17.86
N PHE A 345 6.16 -1.09 -16.93
CA PHE A 345 7.54 -1.42 -16.58
C PHE A 345 7.64 -2.80 -15.92
N MET A 346 6.73 -3.14 -15.01
CA MET A 346 6.71 -4.48 -14.42
C MET A 346 6.51 -5.58 -15.47
N ALA A 347 5.62 -5.37 -16.45
CA ALA A 347 5.46 -6.30 -17.57
C ALA A 347 6.73 -6.39 -18.43
N LYS A 348 7.39 -5.26 -18.74
CA LYS A 348 8.69 -5.23 -19.44
C LYS A 348 9.80 -5.92 -18.65
N ALA A 349 9.75 -5.90 -17.31
CA ALA A 349 10.64 -6.67 -16.43
C ALA A 349 10.31 -8.18 -16.41
N GLY A 350 9.29 -8.61 -17.16
CA GLY A 350 8.91 -10.01 -17.35
C GLY A 350 7.87 -10.55 -16.37
N LEU A 351 7.14 -9.68 -15.67
CA LEU A 351 5.99 -10.12 -14.87
C LEU A 351 4.79 -10.36 -15.81
N SER A 352 4.10 -11.46 -15.61
CA SER A 352 2.79 -11.68 -16.22
C SER A 352 1.73 -10.80 -15.56
N PRO A 353 0.56 -10.57 -16.19
CA PRO A 353 -0.53 -9.84 -15.58
C PRO A 353 -0.95 -10.38 -14.21
N MET A 354 -0.95 -11.70 -14.03
CA MET A 354 -1.31 -12.33 -12.76
C MET A 354 -0.23 -12.16 -11.69
N GLU A 355 1.06 -12.10 -12.05
CA GLU A 355 2.13 -11.76 -11.13
C GLU A 355 2.08 -10.28 -10.71
N ILE A 356 1.65 -9.38 -11.61
CA ILE A 356 1.37 -7.98 -11.27
C ILE A 356 0.16 -7.91 -10.31
N LEU A 357 -0.92 -8.65 -10.59
CA LEU A 357 -2.06 -8.75 -9.66
C LEU A 357 -1.63 -9.30 -8.29
N ALA A 358 -0.76 -10.31 -8.25
CA ALA A 358 -0.21 -10.85 -7.00
C ALA A 358 0.55 -9.77 -6.22
N SER A 359 1.38 -8.96 -6.89
CA SER A 359 2.12 -7.87 -6.27
C SER A 359 1.24 -6.75 -5.70
N LEU A 360 0.02 -6.59 -6.24
CA LEU A 360 -1.00 -5.64 -5.78
C LEU A 360 -1.88 -6.20 -4.65
N THR A 361 -1.93 -7.51 -4.47
CA THR A 361 -2.98 -8.14 -3.64
C THR A 361 -2.42 -9.16 -2.64
N THR A 362 -2.10 -10.38 -3.09
CA THR A 362 -1.70 -11.49 -2.21
C THR A 362 -0.31 -11.30 -1.61
N ALA A 363 0.66 -10.83 -2.38
CA ALA A 363 2.03 -10.65 -1.89
C ALA A 363 2.14 -9.60 -0.77
N PRO A 364 1.57 -8.38 -0.88
CA PRO A 364 1.58 -7.45 0.24
C PRO A 364 0.72 -7.93 1.42
N ALA A 365 -0.43 -8.60 1.19
CA ALA A 365 -1.22 -9.17 2.27
C ALA A 365 -0.42 -10.22 3.07
N GLU A 366 0.37 -11.05 2.39
CA GLU A 366 1.29 -12.00 3.04
C GLU A 366 2.40 -11.24 3.79
N ARG A 367 3.02 -10.26 3.15
CA ARG A 367 4.14 -9.53 3.74
C ARG A 367 3.76 -8.79 5.01
N TRP A 368 2.58 -8.18 5.01
CA TRP A 368 2.03 -7.47 6.17
C TRP A 368 1.32 -8.39 7.17
N LYS A 369 1.35 -9.72 6.98
CA LYS A 369 0.71 -10.74 7.83
C LYS A 369 -0.82 -10.58 7.89
N GLU A 370 -1.44 -10.24 6.78
CA GLU A 370 -2.87 -9.95 6.67
C GLU A 370 -3.64 -10.88 5.71
N SER A 371 -3.01 -11.95 5.24
CA SER A 371 -3.58 -12.90 4.27
C SER A 371 -4.89 -13.56 4.73
N ALA A 372 -5.16 -13.58 6.04
CA ALA A 372 -6.43 -14.07 6.60
C ALA A 372 -7.60 -13.09 6.42
N ARG A 373 -7.31 -11.85 6.04
CA ARG A 373 -8.33 -10.78 5.95
C ARG A 373 -8.44 -10.15 4.58
N ARG A 374 -7.38 -10.13 3.77
CA ARG A 374 -7.34 -9.42 2.48
C ARG A 374 -6.39 -10.04 1.48
N GLY A 375 -6.38 -9.51 0.25
CA GLY A 375 -5.57 -9.99 -0.85
C GLY A 375 -6.26 -11.00 -1.76
N ARG A 376 -7.46 -11.48 -1.40
CA ARG A 376 -8.29 -12.38 -2.21
C ARG A 376 -9.75 -11.97 -2.18
N VAL A 377 -10.52 -12.44 -3.17
CA VAL A 377 -11.98 -12.30 -3.21
C VAL A 377 -12.58 -13.61 -2.74
N GLU A 378 -12.60 -13.83 -1.42
CA GLU A 378 -13.06 -15.08 -0.79
C GLU A 378 -13.97 -14.78 0.40
N SER A 379 -14.88 -15.71 0.68
CA SER A 379 -15.80 -15.59 1.83
C SER A 379 -15.04 -15.44 3.14
N GLY A 380 -15.50 -14.52 3.99
CA GLY A 380 -14.89 -14.19 5.28
C GLY A 380 -13.84 -13.10 5.23
N MET A 381 -13.32 -12.72 4.06
CA MET A 381 -12.36 -11.64 3.92
C MET A 381 -13.04 -10.26 4.02
N ASP A 382 -12.27 -9.24 4.34
CA ASP A 382 -12.73 -7.85 4.25
C ASP A 382 -13.16 -7.56 2.80
N ALA A 383 -14.27 -6.86 2.63
CA ALA A 383 -14.78 -6.52 1.31
C ALA A 383 -14.04 -5.29 0.75
N ASP A 384 -12.71 -5.43 0.61
CA ASP A 384 -11.85 -4.51 -0.09
C ASP A 384 -11.75 -5.00 -1.55
N LEU A 385 -12.43 -4.30 -2.46
CA LEU A 385 -12.64 -4.76 -3.84
C LEU A 385 -12.38 -3.63 -4.83
N VAL A 386 -11.85 -3.99 -6.00
CA VAL A 386 -11.75 -3.11 -7.17
C VAL A 386 -12.56 -3.70 -8.30
N VAL A 387 -13.34 -2.86 -8.98
CA VAL A 387 -14.02 -3.17 -10.22
C VAL A 387 -13.30 -2.45 -11.35
N LEU A 388 -12.68 -3.20 -12.24
CA LEU A 388 -11.97 -2.70 -13.41
C LEU A 388 -12.91 -2.63 -14.63
N ALA A 389 -12.67 -1.67 -15.52
CA ALA A 389 -13.44 -1.50 -16.74
C ALA A 389 -13.07 -2.52 -17.83
N ALA A 390 -11.83 -3.05 -17.80
CA ALA A 390 -11.32 -4.02 -18.75
C ALA A 390 -10.47 -5.09 -18.04
N ASP A 391 -10.23 -6.19 -18.73
CA ASP A 391 -9.49 -7.33 -18.19
C ASP A 391 -7.97 -7.07 -18.19
N PRO A 392 -7.31 -7.02 -17.02
CA PRO A 392 -5.88 -6.80 -16.95
C PRO A 392 -5.05 -7.98 -17.49
N SER A 393 -5.65 -9.16 -17.69
CA SER A 393 -4.95 -10.29 -18.33
C SER A 393 -4.71 -10.07 -19.82
N GLU A 394 -5.49 -9.19 -20.45
CA GLU A 394 -5.36 -8.84 -21.87
C GLU A 394 -4.42 -7.65 -22.08
N ASP A 395 -4.51 -6.63 -21.23
CA ASP A 395 -3.61 -5.46 -21.21
C ASP A 395 -3.37 -5.01 -19.78
N VAL A 396 -2.11 -4.99 -19.35
CA VAL A 396 -1.71 -4.58 -17.99
C VAL A 396 -2.08 -3.13 -17.66
N LYS A 397 -2.29 -2.27 -18.65
CA LYS A 397 -2.77 -0.91 -18.46
C LYS A 397 -4.19 -0.87 -17.86
N SER A 398 -4.95 -1.94 -18.05
CA SER A 398 -6.30 -2.08 -17.50
C SER A 398 -6.33 -2.08 -15.96
N PHE A 399 -5.21 -2.35 -15.28
CA PHE A 399 -5.11 -2.17 -13.83
C PHE A 399 -5.35 -0.72 -13.38
N ALA A 400 -5.04 0.27 -14.23
CA ALA A 400 -5.32 1.69 -13.94
C ALA A 400 -6.74 2.12 -14.36
N ASN A 401 -7.47 1.29 -15.11
CA ASN A 401 -8.81 1.62 -15.59
C ASN A 401 -9.87 1.16 -14.57
N VAL A 402 -9.97 1.89 -13.47
CA VAL A 402 -10.82 1.57 -12.32
C VAL A 402 -12.19 2.21 -12.45
N ARG A 403 -13.25 1.40 -12.40
CA ARG A 403 -14.65 1.86 -12.33
C ARG A 403 -15.06 2.21 -10.92
N CYS A 404 -14.82 1.29 -9.98
CA CYS A 404 -15.24 1.48 -8.60
C CYS A 404 -14.26 0.83 -7.63
N VAL A 405 -14.18 1.41 -6.44
CA VAL A 405 -13.41 0.87 -5.33
C VAL A 405 -14.28 0.78 -4.09
N PHE A 406 -14.28 -0.40 -3.47
CA PHE A 406 -14.94 -0.64 -2.20
C PHE A 406 -13.90 -0.92 -1.12
N ARG A 407 -14.05 -0.30 0.04
CA ARG A 407 -13.27 -0.61 1.24
C ARG A 407 -14.23 -1.02 2.36
N ALA A 408 -14.01 -2.20 2.92
CA ALA A 408 -14.93 -2.81 3.90
C ALA A 408 -16.40 -2.74 3.44
N GLY A 409 -16.65 -3.01 2.15
CA GLY A 409 -17.96 -2.99 1.53
C GLY A 409 -18.57 -1.61 1.26
N LYS A 410 -17.89 -0.52 1.63
CA LYS A 410 -18.34 0.85 1.36
C LYS A 410 -17.67 1.38 0.09
N LEU A 411 -18.46 2.01 -0.78
CA LEU A 411 -17.96 2.66 -1.99
C LEU A 411 -17.10 3.87 -1.59
N VAL A 412 -15.81 3.84 -1.96
CA VAL A 412 -14.85 4.92 -1.69
C VAL A 412 -14.44 5.68 -2.94
N TYR A 413 -14.69 5.10 -4.12
CA TYR A 413 -14.50 5.75 -5.42
C TYR A 413 -15.46 5.17 -6.45
N ALA A 414 -15.97 6.01 -7.34
CA ALA A 414 -16.64 5.62 -8.57
C ALA A 414 -16.22 6.57 -9.71
N SER A 415 -15.86 6.00 -10.87
CA SER A 415 -15.57 6.77 -12.08
C SER A 415 -16.80 7.55 -12.53
N LYS A 416 -16.58 8.79 -13.01
CA LYS A 416 -17.63 9.64 -13.59
C LYS A 416 -17.86 9.37 -15.07
N GLU A 417 -17.05 8.50 -15.68
CA GLU A 417 -17.24 8.13 -17.09
C GLU A 417 -18.49 7.25 -17.27
N PRO A 418 -19.23 7.40 -18.37
CA PRO A 418 -20.40 6.56 -18.63
C PRO A 418 -20.02 5.09 -18.70
N GLN A 419 -20.89 4.25 -18.14
CA GLN A 419 -20.73 2.78 -18.10
C GLN A 419 -20.91 2.17 -19.50
#